data_2cd10275023ec1ea7155f9654b945777
#
_entry.id   2cd10275023ec1ea7155f9654b945777
#
_cell.length_a   1.000
_cell.length_b   1.000
_cell.length_c   1.000
_cell.angle_alpha   90.00
_cell.angle_beta   90.00
_cell.angle_gamma   90.00
#
_symmetry.space_group_name_H-M   'P 1'
#
loop_
_entity.id
_entity.type
_entity.pdbx_description
1 polymer ?
#
loop_
_entity_poly.entity_id
_entity_poly.type
_entity_poly.pdbx_seq_one_letter_code
_entity_poly.pdbx_strand_id
1 'polypeptide(L)'
;MRQQLQQQLGSRISFTAMVMKAMIPALRRYPYFNASIDDANNEIVEHGEINIGFATHTDAGLMVPVIKQADHKSLADISAEIDTLAEQARQRKIDLADLKGGTITLSNVGSHGKHDRVGRPIVNHPEAAIIAMTRIKPMPAVVNGEVVAQQTLDMVTSYDHRLIDGVYAALFMETLIEIIEEPGLLLGYG
;
A
#
# COMPACT_ATOMS: atom_id res chain seq x y z
N MET A 1 2.43 8.43 17.24
CA MET A 1 3.17 8.68 15.99
C MET A 1 2.39 9.48 14.95
N ARG A 2 1.28 9.03 14.33
CA ARG A 2 0.54 9.80 13.29
C ARG A 2 0.19 11.22 13.75
N GLN A 3 -0.35 11.41 14.96
CA GLN A 3 -0.68 12.72 15.51
C GLN A 3 0.56 13.62 15.67
N GLN A 4 1.68 13.07 16.10
CA GLN A 4 2.94 13.81 16.20
C GLN A 4 3.46 14.24 14.83
N LEU A 5 3.41 13.35 13.83
CA LEU A 5 3.77 13.69 12.44
C LEU A 5 2.85 14.78 11.87
N GLN A 6 1.54 14.70 12.11
CA GLN A 6 0.60 15.73 11.69
C GLN A 6 0.89 17.10 12.33
N GLN A 7 1.26 17.13 13.62
CA GLN A 7 1.66 18.35 14.31
C GLN A 7 2.97 18.93 13.76
N GLN A 8 3.96 18.07 13.51
CA GLN A 8 5.26 18.50 13.00
C GLN A 8 5.21 18.98 11.54
N LEU A 9 4.41 18.31 10.70
CA LEU A 9 4.29 18.63 9.28
C LEU A 9 3.22 19.68 8.98
N GLY A 10 2.39 20.04 9.96
CA GLY A 10 1.28 21.01 9.78
C GLY A 10 0.23 20.56 8.77
N SER A 11 0.19 19.26 8.43
CA SER A 11 -0.69 18.71 7.40
C SER A 11 -1.36 17.40 7.87
N ARG A 12 -2.53 17.12 7.30
CA ARG A 12 -3.22 15.85 7.55
C ARG A 12 -2.44 14.70 6.93
N ILE A 13 -2.12 13.69 7.74
CA ILE A 13 -1.45 12.47 7.28
C ILE A 13 -2.43 11.30 7.38
N SER A 14 -2.71 10.67 6.24
CA SER A 14 -3.53 9.46 6.19
C SER A 14 -2.71 8.22 6.54
N PHE A 15 -3.37 7.22 7.12
CA PHE A 15 -2.68 5.95 7.41
C PHE A 15 -2.27 5.22 6.12
N THR A 16 -3.09 5.35 5.07
CA THR A 16 -2.79 4.83 3.74
C THR A 16 -1.49 5.40 3.19
N ALA A 17 -1.26 6.71 3.32
CA ALA A 17 -0.01 7.36 2.91
C ALA A 17 1.20 6.83 3.69
N MET A 18 1.04 6.57 5.00
CA MET A 18 2.11 5.99 5.82
C MET A 18 2.49 4.59 5.34
N VAL A 19 1.51 3.74 5.05
CA VAL A 19 1.77 2.39 4.52
C VAL A 19 2.40 2.46 3.13
N MET A 20 1.90 3.33 2.23
CA MET A 20 2.52 3.55 0.92
C MET A 20 3.99 3.97 1.03
N LYS A 21 4.29 4.89 1.94
CA LYS A 21 5.68 5.31 2.16
C LYS A 21 6.55 4.17 2.69
N ALA A 22 6.00 3.32 3.56
CA ALA A 22 6.67 2.13 4.08
C ALA A 22 6.88 1.04 2.99
N MET A 23 6.00 0.97 1.99
CA MET A 23 6.16 0.04 0.86
C MET A 23 7.40 0.36 0.00
N ILE A 24 7.78 1.62 -0.14
CA ILE A 24 8.83 2.05 -1.06
C ILE A 24 10.18 1.33 -0.81
N PRO A 25 10.76 1.33 0.40
CA PRO A 25 12.00 0.59 0.63
C PRO A 25 11.85 -0.93 0.48
N ALA A 26 10.69 -1.49 0.84
CA ALA A 26 10.42 -2.90 0.61
C ALA A 26 10.37 -3.24 -0.89
N LEU A 27 9.75 -2.40 -1.73
CA LEU A 27 9.70 -2.56 -3.19
C LEU A 27 11.11 -2.45 -3.83
N ARG A 28 11.94 -1.56 -3.33
CA ARG A 28 13.35 -1.45 -3.79
C ARG A 28 14.18 -2.70 -3.44
N ARG A 29 13.90 -3.31 -2.30
CA ARG A 29 14.59 -4.53 -1.86
C ARG A 29 14.08 -5.79 -2.56
N TYR A 30 12.79 -5.80 -2.94
CA TYR A 30 12.10 -6.93 -3.56
C TYR A 30 11.44 -6.49 -4.87
N PRO A 31 12.23 -6.27 -5.95
CA PRO A 31 11.76 -5.61 -7.17
C PRO A 31 10.66 -6.36 -7.91
N TYR A 32 10.51 -7.68 -7.74
CA TYR A 32 9.42 -8.42 -8.37
C TYR A 32 8.03 -8.03 -7.87
N PHE A 33 7.92 -7.39 -6.70
CA PHE A 33 6.68 -6.76 -6.28
C PHE A 33 6.35 -5.47 -7.04
N ASN A 34 7.35 -4.91 -7.76
CA ASN A 34 7.22 -3.73 -8.62
C ASN A 34 7.49 -4.11 -10.09
N ALA A 35 6.97 -5.24 -10.53
CA ALA A 35 7.18 -5.78 -11.87
C ALA A 35 5.87 -6.21 -12.51
N SER A 36 5.92 -6.54 -13.79
CA SER A 36 4.84 -7.15 -14.56
C SER A 36 5.37 -8.24 -15.46
N ILE A 37 4.48 -9.12 -15.92
CA ILE A 37 4.83 -10.14 -16.94
C ILE A 37 4.28 -9.68 -18.28
N ASP A 38 5.14 -9.59 -19.26
CA ASP A 38 4.77 -9.43 -20.66
C ASP A 38 4.60 -10.81 -21.28
N ASP A 39 3.38 -11.31 -21.29
CA ASP A 39 3.05 -12.62 -21.83
C ASP A 39 3.29 -12.70 -23.35
N ALA A 40 3.25 -11.58 -24.07
CA ALA A 40 3.46 -11.56 -25.53
C ALA A 40 4.91 -11.79 -25.90
N ASN A 41 5.84 -11.24 -25.13
CA ASN A 41 7.28 -11.35 -25.34
C ASN A 41 7.93 -12.41 -24.42
N ASN A 42 7.16 -12.98 -23.49
CA ASN A 42 7.66 -13.92 -22.47
C ASN A 42 8.79 -13.29 -21.63
N GLU A 43 8.58 -12.06 -21.19
CA GLU A 43 9.56 -11.27 -20.45
C GLU A 43 9.00 -10.80 -19.09
N ILE A 44 9.91 -10.60 -18.14
CA ILE A 44 9.62 -9.92 -16.89
C ILE A 44 10.05 -8.47 -17.03
N VAL A 45 9.14 -7.55 -16.79
CA VAL A 45 9.39 -6.11 -16.84
C VAL A 45 9.49 -5.59 -15.43
N GLU A 46 10.70 -5.33 -14.94
CA GLU A 46 10.93 -4.61 -13.68
C GLU A 46 10.76 -3.11 -13.94
N HIS A 47 9.86 -2.47 -13.16
CA HIS A 47 9.58 -1.05 -13.32
C HIS A 47 10.60 -0.20 -12.54
N GLY A 48 11.24 0.78 -13.23
CA GLY A 48 12.15 1.72 -12.60
C GLY A 48 11.44 2.76 -11.73
N GLU A 49 10.16 3.04 -12.02
CA GLU A 49 9.30 3.93 -11.24
C GLU A 49 8.46 3.14 -10.25
N ILE A 50 8.18 3.72 -9.09
CA ILE A 50 7.26 3.16 -8.11
C ILE A 50 5.96 3.95 -8.16
N ASN A 51 4.95 3.37 -8.84
CA ASN A 51 3.64 3.96 -9.04
C ASN A 51 2.61 3.14 -8.26
N ILE A 52 2.11 3.69 -7.15
CA ILE A 52 1.25 2.93 -6.24
C ILE A 52 -0.23 3.26 -6.49
N GLY A 53 -0.97 2.28 -7.02
CA GLY A 53 -2.42 2.34 -7.11
C GLY A 53 -3.06 2.24 -5.72
N PHE A 54 -4.22 2.91 -5.52
CA PHE A 54 -4.99 2.72 -4.30
C PHE A 54 -6.48 2.55 -4.58
N ALA A 55 -7.03 1.47 -4.00
CA ALA A 55 -8.43 1.12 -4.22
C ALA A 55 -9.37 2.15 -3.58
N THR A 56 -10.22 2.77 -4.37
CA THR A 56 -11.19 3.78 -3.97
C THR A 56 -12.60 3.34 -4.34
N HIS A 57 -13.46 3.22 -3.33
CA HIS A 57 -14.88 2.95 -3.55
C HIS A 57 -15.60 4.21 -4.04
N THR A 58 -16.41 4.07 -5.10
CA THR A 58 -17.26 5.12 -5.66
C THR A 58 -18.66 4.56 -5.97
N ASP A 59 -19.63 5.43 -6.17
CA ASP A 59 -20.98 5.03 -6.59
C ASP A 59 -20.99 4.34 -7.97
N ALA A 60 -19.97 4.57 -8.79
CA ALA A 60 -19.81 3.92 -10.09
C ALA A 60 -19.07 2.58 -10.03
N GLY A 61 -18.63 2.16 -8.84
CA GLY A 61 -17.82 0.96 -8.61
C GLY A 61 -16.46 1.26 -8.04
N LEU A 62 -15.59 0.26 -8.06
CA LEU A 62 -14.20 0.39 -7.59
C LEU A 62 -13.35 1.06 -8.67
N MET A 63 -12.61 2.08 -8.27
CA MET A 63 -11.57 2.71 -9.08
C MET A 63 -10.22 2.57 -8.37
N VAL A 64 -9.14 2.58 -9.15
CA VAL A 64 -7.77 2.50 -8.63
C VAL A 64 -6.94 3.68 -9.15
N PRO A 65 -7.07 4.87 -8.51
CA PRO A 65 -6.17 5.98 -8.80
C PRO A 65 -4.72 5.62 -8.47
N VAL A 66 -3.76 6.28 -9.14
CA VAL A 66 -2.34 5.96 -9.07
C VAL A 66 -1.53 7.15 -8.58
N ILE A 67 -0.82 7.00 -7.49
CA ILE A 67 0.23 7.92 -7.04
C ILE A 67 1.49 7.59 -7.81
N LYS A 68 1.81 8.41 -8.82
CA LYS A 68 2.98 8.22 -9.68
C LYS A 68 4.25 8.68 -8.98
N GLN A 69 5.35 7.97 -9.21
CA GLN A 69 6.67 8.31 -8.64
C GLN A 69 6.60 8.53 -7.12
N ALA A 70 5.93 7.60 -6.41
CA ALA A 70 5.66 7.72 -4.98
C ALA A 70 6.96 7.84 -4.15
N ASP A 71 8.06 7.30 -4.65
CA ASP A 71 9.38 7.35 -4.04
C ASP A 71 10.00 8.75 -4.05
N HIS A 72 9.63 9.61 -5.00
CA HIS A 72 10.07 11.00 -5.08
C HIS A 72 9.17 11.98 -4.30
N LYS A 73 8.09 11.49 -3.65
CA LYS A 73 7.13 12.32 -2.94
C LYS A 73 7.31 12.24 -1.43
N SER A 74 7.14 13.37 -0.75
CA SER A 74 7.06 13.38 0.71
C SER A 74 5.79 12.67 1.20
N LEU A 75 5.78 12.29 2.47
CA LEU A 75 4.59 11.70 3.11
C LEU A 75 3.38 12.65 3.07
N ALA A 76 3.63 13.96 3.19
CA ALA A 76 2.59 14.98 3.12
C ALA A 76 2.01 15.09 1.70
N ASP A 77 2.86 15.08 0.67
CA ASP A 77 2.43 15.12 -0.73
C ASP A 77 1.62 13.88 -1.10
N ILE A 78 2.07 12.68 -0.73
CA ILE A 78 1.32 11.44 -0.95
C ILE A 78 -0.05 11.52 -0.27
N SER A 79 -0.13 12.02 0.97
CA SER A 79 -1.40 12.11 1.70
C SER A 79 -2.37 13.10 1.04
N ALA A 80 -1.89 14.26 0.60
CA ALA A 80 -2.71 15.27 -0.09
C ALA A 80 -3.19 14.77 -1.46
N GLU A 81 -2.32 14.08 -2.20
CA GLU A 81 -2.66 13.52 -3.51
C GLU A 81 -3.69 12.39 -3.41
N ILE A 82 -3.58 11.50 -2.39
CA ILE A 82 -4.60 10.49 -2.10
C ILE A 82 -5.96 11.15 -1.87
N ASP A 83 -6.03 12.18 -1.01
CA ASP A 83 -7.29 12.86 -0.71
C ASP A 83 -7.88 13.52 -1.98
N THR A 84 -7.04 14.14 -2.81
CA THR A 84 -7.43 14.79 -4.07
C THR A 84 -7.96 13.79 -5.09
N LEU A 85 -7.20 12.75 -5.40
CA LEU A 85 -7.58 11.75 -6.40
C LEU A 85 -8.80 10.93 -5.96
N ALA A 86 -8.91 10.60 -4.66
CA ALA A 86 -10.07 9.91 -4.12
C ALA A 86 -11.35 10.76 -4.27
N GLU A 87 -11.28 12.07 -4.04
CA GLU A 87 -12.41 12.97 -4.21
C GLU A 87 -12.80 13.13 -5.68
N GLN A 88 -11.82 13.29 -6.58
CA GLN A 88 -12.04 13.33 -8.03
C GLN A 88 -12.70 12.03 -8.53
N ALA A 89 -12.25 10.88 -8.04
CA ALA A 89 -12.84 9.59 -8.39
C ALA A 89 -14.31 9.50 -7.94
N ARG A 90 -14.65 9.91 -6.71
CA ARG A 90 -16.04 9.93 -6.20
C ARG A 90 -16.92 10.88 -7.00
N GLN A 91 -16.38 12.03 -7.40
CA GLN A 91 -17.10 13.01 -8.22
C GLN A 91 -17.16 12.64 -9.71
N ARG A 92 -16.55 11.53 -10.14
CA ARG A 92 -16.42 11.10 -11.55
C ARG A 92 -15.71 12.13 -12.42
N LYS A 93 -14.74 12.86 -11.84
CA LYS A 93 -13.93 13.90 -12.51
C LYS A 93 -12.45 13.51 -12.63
N ILE A 94 -12.10 12.28 -12.23
CA ILE A 94 -10.73 11.79 -12.33
C ILE A 94 -10.31 11.65 -13.79
N ASP A 95 -9.08 12.05 -14.10
CA ASP A 95 -8.51 11.83 -15.42
C ASP A 95 -8.19 10.34 -15.63
N LEU A 96 -8.41 9.84 -16.84
CA LEU A 96 -8.03 8.48 -17.22
C LEU A 96 -6.52 8.23 -17.11
N ALA A 97 -5.71 9.29 -17.24
CA ALA A 97 -4.27 9.21 -17.04
C ALA A 97 -3.89 8.88 -15.59
N ASP A 98 -4.73 9.29 -14.63
CA ASP A 98 -4.52 9.03 -13.19
C ASP A 98 -5.01 7.63 -12.75
N LEU A 99 -5.65 6.88 -13.66
CA LEU A 99 -6.07 5.50 -13.44
C LEU A 99 -5.15 4.48 -14.12
N LYS A 100 -4.04 4.93 -14.73
CA LYS A 100 -3.13 4.08 -15.52
C LYS A 100 -1.68 4.18 -15.02
N GLY A 101 -0.92 3.12 -15.31
CA GLY A 101 0.51 3.08 -15.03
C GLY A 101 0.86 2.75 -13.58
N GLY A 102 -0.08 2.17 -12.83
CA GLY A 102 0.21 1.55 -11.53
C GLY A 102 1.15 0.36 -11.68
N THR A 103 2.08 0.21 -10.76
CA THR A 103 3.04 -0.91 -10.73
C THR A 103 2.78 -1.88 -9.57
N ILE A 104 2.05 -1.42 -8.55
CA ILE A 104 1.52 -2.20 -7.44
C ILE A 104 0.30 -1.49 -6.86
N THR A 105 -0.66 -2.23 -6.31
CA THR A 105 -1.86 -1.65 -5.70
C THR A 105 -1.89 -1.87 -4.18
N LEU A 106 -2.29 -0.82 -3.43
CA LEU A 106 -2.66 -0.89 -2.01
C LEU A 106 -4.18 -0.76 -1.86
N SER A 107 -4.81 -1.74 -1.23
CA SER A 107 -6.24 -1.73 -0.92
C SER A 107 -6.48 -1.55 0.58
N ASN A 108 -7.19 -0.49 0.96
CA ASN A 108 -7.60 -0.26 2.35
C ASN A 108 -9.06 -0.68 2.55
N VAL A 109 -9.27 -1.94 2.92
CA VAL A 109 -10.60 -2.49 3.20
C VAL A 109 -11.12 -2.12 4.58
N GLY A 110 -10.25 -1.63 5.47
CA GLY A 110 -10.60 -1.22 6.85
C GLY A 110 -11.43 0.06 6.93
N SER A 111 -11.53 0.84 5.85
CA SER A 111 -12.36 2.04 5.79
C SER A 111 -13.86 1.75 5.63
N HIS A 112 -14.23 0.54 5.21
CA HIS A 112 -15.62 0.15 4.90
C HIS A 112 -16.01 -1.13 5.65
N GLY A 113 -17.24 -1.12 6.20
CA GLY A 113 -17.83 -2.29 6.86
C GLY A 113 -17.60 -2.39 8.37
N LYS A 114 -18.45 -3.20 9.02
CA LYS A 114 -18.44 -3.41 10.49
C LYS A 114 -17.64 -4.65 10.90
N HIS A 115 -17.32 -5.54 9.96
CA HIS A 115 -16.66 -6.81 10.23
C HIS A 115 -15.27 -6.83 9.61
N ASP A 116 -14.28 -7.18 10.43
CA ASP A 116 -12.87 -7.31 10.05
C ASP A 116 -12.64 -8.64 9.30
N ARG A 117 -13.23 -8.77 8.13
CA ARG A 117 -12.95 -9.91 7.26
C ARG A 117 -11.90 -9.50 6.24
N VAL A 118 -10.76 -10.15 6.32
CA VAL A 118 -9.74 -10.04 5.30
C VAL A 118 -10.17 -10.92 4.14
N GLY A 119 -10.57 -10.29 3.03
CA GLY A 119 -10.71 -10.99 1.75
C GLY A 119 -9.34 -11.24 1.12
N ARG A 120 -9.28 -12.13 0.14
CA ARG A 120 -8.10 -12.23 -0.74
C ARG A 120 -8.23 -11.15 -1.81
N PRO A 121 -7.34 -10.15 -1.87
CA PRO A 121 -7.39 -9.14 -2.90
C PRO A 121 -7.07 -9.78 -4.27
N ILE A 122 -7.68 -9.24 -5.31
CA ILE A 122 -7.42 -9.67 -6.70
C ILE A 122 -6.37 -8.74 -7.29
N VAL A 123 -5.31 -9.33 -7.85
CA VAL A 123 -4.23 -8.57 -8.50
C VAL A 123 -4.79 -7.78 -9.69
N ASN A 124 -4.42 -6.53 -9.78
CA ASN A 124 -4.84 -5.62 -10.85
C ASN A 124 -3.87 -5.77 -12.04
N HIS A 125 -4.25 -6.57 -13.03
CA HIS A 125 -3.40 -6.78 -14.22
C HIS A 125 -3.03 -5.44 -14.90
N PRO A 126 -1.77 -5.20 -15.31
CA PRO A 126 -0.63 -6.15 -15.40
C PRO A 126 0.29 -6.18 -14.17
N GLU A 127 -0.10 -5.60 -13.04
CA GLU A 127 0.69 -5.60 -11.81
C GLU A 127 0.99 -7.04 -11.34
N ALA A 128 2.14 -7.26 -10.71
CA ALA A 128 2.49 -8.58 -10.17
C ALA A 128 1.87 -8.84 -8.80
N ALA A 129 1.50 -7.80 -8.05
CA ALA A 129 1.01 -7.96 -6.68
C ALA A 129 0.05 -6.85 -6.24
N ILE A 130 -0.75 -7.16 -5.22
CA ILE A 130 -1.60 -6.24 -4.48
C ILE A 130 -1.46 -6.50 -2.99
N ILE A 131 -1.44 -5.44 -2.18
CA ILE A 131 -1.47 -5.51 -0.73
C ILE A 131 -2.82 -4.98 -0.25
N ALA A 132 -3.50 -5.75 0.61
CA ALA A 132 -4.68 -5.28 1.31
C ALA A 132 -4.37 -5.09 2.79
N MET A 133 -4.86 -4.00 3.37
CA MET A 133 -4.79 -3.74 4.81
C MET A 133 -6.19 -3.60 5.40
N THR A 134 -6.34 -4.05 6.65
CA THR A 134 -7.60 -3.98 7.39
C THR A 134 -7.66 -2.76 8.27
N ARG A 135 -8.70 -2.71 9.11
CA ARG A 135 -8.83 -1.69 10.15
C ARG A 135 -7.84 -1.93 11.28
N ILE A 136 -7.29 -0.83 11.81
CA ILE A 136 -6.56 -0.88 13.08
C ILE A 136 -7.56 -1.13 14.20
N LYS A 137 -7.29 -2.16 15.01
CA LYS A 137 -8.14 -2.59 16.12
C LYS A 137 -7.30 -3.08 17.30
N PRO A 138 -7.82 -2.99 18.53
CA PRO A 138 -7.14 -3.61 19.67
C PRO A 138 -7.28 -5.14 19.56
N MET A 139 -6.15 -5.84 19.64
CA MET A 139 -6.07 -7.31 19.69
C MET A 139 -5.20 -7.72 20.87
N PRO A 140 -5.46 -8.89 21.48
CA PRO A 140 -4.57 -9.42 22.50
C PRO A 140 -3.22 -9.79 21.85
N ALA A 141 -2.15 -9.27 22.43
CA ALA A 141 -0.77 -9.58 22.03
C ALA A 141 0.05 -9.92 23.27
N VAL A 142 1.06 -10.76 23.12
CA VAL A 142 2.01 -11.05 24.21
C VAL A 142 3.20 -10.09 24.08
N VAL A 143 3.36 -9.21 25.07
CA VAL A 143 4.47 -8.28 25.16
C VAL A 143 5.21 -8.54 26.46
N ASN A 144 6.50 -8.87 26.39
CA ASN A 144 7.33 -9.21 27.55
C ASN A 144 6.75 -10.32 28.44
N GLY A 145 6.04 -11.29 27.85
CA GLY A 145 5.41 -12.40 28.57
C GLY A 145 4.02 -12.12 29.15
N GLU A 146 3.50 -10.91 29.00
CA GLU A 146 2.17 -10.51 29.46
C GLU A 146 1.20 -10.31 28.30
N VAL A 147 -0.09 -10.66 28.51
CA VAL A 147 -1.14 -10.42 27.51
C VAL A 147 -1.64 -8.99 27.65
N VAL A 148 -1.44 -8.20 26.60
CA VAL A 148 -1.86 -6.79 26.55
C VAL A 148 -2.77 -6.52 25.35
N ALA A 149 -3.58 -5.46 25.41
CA ALA A 149 -4.33 -4.98 24.25
C ALA A 149 -3.41 -4.10 23.38
N GLN A 150 -3.03 -4.59 22.21
CA GLN A 150 -2.19 -3.86 21.25
C GLN A 150 -2.99 -3.45 20.02
N GLN A 151 -2.72 -2.24 19.49
CA GLN A 151 -3.31 -1.80 18.23
C GLN A 151 -2.64 -2.54 17.08
N THR A 152 -3.40 -3.37 16.39
CA THR A 152 -2.91 -4.17 15.27
C THR A 152 -3.72 -3.92 14.01
N LEU A 153 -3.13 -4.18 12.87
CA LEU A 153 -3.83 -4.29 11.60
C LEU A 153 -3.38 -5.58 10.92
N ASP A 154 -4.29 -6.22 10.20
CA ASP A 154 -3.93 -7.36 9.38
C ASP A 154 -3.60 -6.88 7.96
N MET A 155 -2.53 -7.43 7.37
CA MET A 155 -2.19 -7.23 5.97
C MET A 155 -2.17 -8.56 5.23
N VAL A 156 -2.66 -8.55 4.01
CA VAL A 156 -2.69 -9.70 3.11
C VAL A 156 -2.17 -9.28 1.77
N THR A 157 -1.30 -10.09 1.17
CA THR A 157 -0.86 -9.90 -0.21
C THR A 157 -1.37 -11.02 -1.11
N SER A 158 -1.74 -10.66 -2.33
CA SER A 158 -1.92 -11.58 -3.45
C SER A 158 -0.91 -11.21 -4.53
N TYR A 159 -0.35 -12.19 -5.19
CA TYR A 159 0.70 -11.99 -6.18
C TYR A 159 0.67 -13.06 -7.27
N ASP A 160 1.27 -12.77 -8.39
CA ASP A 160 1.46 -13.73 -9.49
C ASP A 160 2.56 -14.72 -9.11
N HIS A 161 2.18 -15.98 -8.88
CA HIS A 161 3.09 -17.02 -8.42
C HIS A 161 4.07 -17.51 -9.52
N ARG A 162 3.92 -17.03 -10.75
CA ARG A 162 4.92 -17.24 -11.81
C ARG A 162 6.19 -16.42 -11.56
N LEU A 163 6.04 -15.29 -10.83
CA LEU A 163 7.11 -14.32 -10.58
C LEU A 163 7.58 -14.32 -9.13
N ILE A 164 6.64 -14.42 -8.20
CA ILE A 164 6.88 -14.29 -6.75
C ILE A 164 6.58 -15.63 -6.10
N ASP A 165 7.56 -16.23 -5.43
CA ASP A 165 7.35 -17.42 -4.62
C ASP A 165 6.97 -17.07 -3.17
N GLY A 166 6.61 -18.12 -2.40
CA GLY A 166 6.14 -17.93 -1.02
C GLY A 166 7.20 -17.35 -0.07
N VAL A 167 8.47 -17.71 -0.25
CA VAL A 167 9.58 -17.21 0.59
C VAL A 167 9.85 -15.74 0.28
N TYR A 168 9.92 -15.41 -1.00
CA TYR A 168 10.12 -14.03 -1.45
C TYR A 168 8.99 -13.12 -0.96
N ALA A 169 7.73 -13.59 -1.03
CA ALA A 169 6.58 -12.86 -0.50
C ALA A 169 6.64 -12.69 1.02
N ALA A 170 7.04 -13.72 1.76
CA ALA A 170 7.18 -13.64 3.21
C ALA A 170 8.22 -12.60 3.64
N LEU A 171 9.40 -12.61 3.01
CA LEU A 171 10.48 -11.67 3.28
C LEU A 171 10.11 -10.22 2.94
N PHE A 172 9.37 -10.00 1.84
CA PHE A 172 8.82 -8.68 1.51
C PHE A 172 7.86 -8.19 2.60
N MET A 173 6.91 -9.04 3.01
CA MET A 173 5.93 -8.68 4.03
C MET A 173 6.58 -8.45 5.39
N GLU A 174 7.57 -9.24 5.77
CA GLU A 174 8.35 -9.06 6.99
C GLU A 174 9.06 -7.69 6.99
N THR A 175 9.76 -7.36 5.91
CA THR A 175 10.40 -6.03 5.75
C THR A 175 9.37 -4.88 5.85
N LEU A 176 8.21 -5.02 5.20
CA LEU A 176 7.16 -4.01 5.27
C LEU A 176 6.61 -3.85 6.69
N ILE A 177 6.39 -4.96 7.41
CA ILE A 177 5.91 -4.96 8.79
C ILE A 177 6.93 -4.28 9.71
N GLU A 178 8.21 -4.65 9.62
CA GLU A 178 9.28 -4.01 10.40
C GLU A 178 9.30 -2.48 10.24
N ILE A 179 9.19 -1.99 9.01
CA ILE A 179 9.15 -0.55 8.73
C ILE A 179 7.90 0.12 9.31
N ILE A 180 6.75 -0.56 9.29
CA ILE A 180 5.51 -0.03 9.87
C ILE A 180 5.58 0.00 11.40
N GLU A 181 6.17 -1.01 12.02
CA GLU A 181 6.33 -1.12 13.47
C GLU A 181 7.41 -0.17 14.00
N GLU A 182 8.49 0.04 13.22
CA GLU A 182 9.59 0.95 13.54
C GLU A 182 9.77 2.04 12.45
N PRO A 183 8.87 3.02 12.37
CA PRO A 183 8.92 4.03 11.30
C PRO A 183 10.16 4.93 11.29
N GLY A 184 10.96 4.90 12.35
CA GLY A 184 12.30 5.51 12.36
C GLY A 184 13.22 4.93 11.28
N LEU A 185 12.99 3.68 10.86
CA LEU A 185 13.72 3.04 9.77
C LEU A 185 13.54 3.76 8.42
N LEU A 186 12.42 4.46 8.22
CA LEU A 186 12.21 5.27 7.01
C LEU A 186 13.27 6.37 6.82
N LEU A 187 13.89 6.84 7.90
CA LEU A 187 14.96 7.83 7.84
C LEU A 187 16.27 7.24 7.27
N GLY A 188 16.45 5.93 7.36
CA GLY A 188 17.61 5.22 6.82
C GLY A 188 17.47 4.80 5.35
N TYR A 189 16.28 4.91 4.79
CA TYR A 189 15.95 4.52 3.42
C TYR A 189 15.67 5.73 2.50
N GLY A 190 16.05 6.95 2.95
CA GLY A 190 15.88 8.19 2.18
C GLY A 190 16.92 8.42 1.11
#